data_344a1e7653b0baa002a7edd449b62c9d
#
_entry.id   344a1e7653b0baa002a7edd449b62c9d
#
_cell.length_a   1.000
_cell.length_b   1.000
_cell.length_c   1.000
_cell.angle_alpha   90.00
_cell.angle_beta   90.00
_cell.angle_gamma   90.00
#
_symmetry.space_group_name_H-M   'P 1'
#
loop_
_entity.id
_entity.type
_entity.pdbx_description
1 polymer ?
#
loop_
_entity_poly.entity_id
_entity_poly.type
_entity_poly.pdbx_seq_one_letter_code
_entity_poly.pdbx_strand_id
1 'polypeptide(L)'
;MSLTQLLTSAPFTGPKNPDAVLRDIPKGIKKVARLVRRYVPFVRPEAKEEVAIAHDYLTQRGGAERVVLAMHRAFPDAPIYTTLYDPEGTFPEFKDAKIITSPLNKIGYLRRNHRMALPILPLASSLLKVPAERAVVSTTGWAHGFNYAGRKFIYCHSPARWLYLSDQYLGEKSTGPVPLLLKTLRPALMLWDHWAAHRSAVYVANASVIKKRIENVYGKKDVPIFFPPHSVDPKAPTEPIPGLEEFMSGDDYFLIVSRLLPYKNVDKAVEACNNLGKKLLVIGHGPEKEHLLQIAGDTIRIASGVTDAQLRYAYRHCLALLAISYEDFGITPLEAGASGKAVIAYRAGGFLDTIQEGKTGVFIDQPTVEQLQAALEVFNPKDWDADYIREHVDGFSEARFISRLKTYIHALPEDQ
;
A
#
# COMPACT_ATOMS: atom_id res chain seq x y z
N MET A 1 -30.35 3.72 0.80
CA MET A 1 -28.91 3.83 1.12
C MET A 1 -28.13 3.05 0.08
N SER A 2 -27.21 3.69 -0.62
CA SER A 2 -26.39 3.00 -1.64
C SER A 2 -25.35 2.10 -0.97
N LEU A 3 -24.94 1.02 -1.67
CA LEU A 3 -23.87 0.10 -1.19
C LEU A 3 -22.59 0.85 -0.81
N THR A 4 -22.34 1.99 -1.43
CA THR A 4 -21.19 2.87 -1.16
C THR A 4 -21.30 3.52 0.23
N GLN A 5 -22.49 3.86 0.69
CA GLN A 5 -22.72 4.42 2.04
C GLN A 5 -22.59 3.36 3.15
N LEU A 6 -22.95 2.10 2.86
CA LEU A 6 -22.80 0.98 3.80
C LEU A 6 -21.32 0.58 4.05
N LEU A 7 -20.43 0.85 3.10
CA LEU A 7 -18.99 0.56 3.22
C LEU A 7 -18.19 1.68 3.91
N THR A 8 -18.80 2.84 4.17
CA THR A 8 -18.12 4.04 4.70
C THR A 8 -18.52 4.42 6.13
N SER A 9 -19.54 3.77 6.75
CA SER A 9 -20.23 4.31 7.94
C SER A 9 -19.97 3.58 9.28
N ALA A 10 -19.00 2.67 9.39
CA ALA A 10 -18.67 2.09 10.70
C ALA A 10 -17.42 2.73 11.30
N PRO A 11 -17.45 3.26 12.54
CA PRO A 11 -16.26 3.68 13.24
C PRO A 11 -15.34 2.48 13.42
N PHE A 12 -14.09 2.60 12.96
CA PHE A 12 -13.07 1.58 13.11
C PHE A 12 -12.57 1.57 14.57
N THR A 13 -13.12 0.68 15.39
CA THR A 13 -12.61 0.34 16.72
C THR A 13 -11.79 -0.95 16.65
N GLY A 14 -10.89 -1.07 15.67
CA GLY A 14 -10.03 -2.24 15.51
C GLY A 14 -9.01 -2.35 16.64
N PRO A 15 -8.50 -3.56 16.90
CA PRO A 15 -7.43 -3.74 17.88
C PRO A 15 -6.23 -2.86 17.52
N LYS A 16 -5.60 -2.25 18.53
CA LYS A 16 -4.44 -1.35 18.40
C LYS A 16 -3.26 -1.94 17.61
N ASN A 17 -3.24 -3.27 17.44
CA ASN A 17 -2.29 -4.00 16.62
C ASN A 17 -3.04 -5.01 15.71
N PRO A 18 -3.19 -4.73 14.39
CA PRO A 18 -3.85 -5.63 13.47
C PRO A 18 -3.18 -7.01 13.36
N ASP A 19 -1.90 -7.13 13.70
CA ASP A 19 -1.17 -8.39 13.64
C ASP A 19 -1.54 -9.36 14.77
N ALA A 20 -2.19 -8.89 15.84
CA ALA A 20 -2.68 -9.73 16.91
C ALA A 20 -3.80 -10.68 16.46
N VAL A 21 -4.57 -10.30 15.44
CA VAL A 21 -5.69 -11.09 14.89
C VAL A 21 -5.21 -12.27 14.01
N LEU A 22 -3.97 -12.23 13.51
CA LEU A 22 -3.43 -13.27 12.61
C LEU A 22 -3.09 -14.61 13.30
N ARG A 23 -3.21 -14.70 14.63
CA ARG A 23 -2.83 -15.90 15.39
C ARG A 23 -3.76 -17.11 15.20
N ASP A 24 -4.98 -16.90 14.70
CA ASP A 24 -6.03 -17.93 14.64
C ASP A 24 -6.23 -18.57 13.25
N ILE A 25 -5.14 -18.80 12.51
CA ILE A 25 -5.23 -19.61 11.30
C ILE A 25 -5.40 -21.06 11.73
N PRO A 26 -6.52 -21.73 11.36
CA PRO A 26 -6.75 -23.10 11.78
C PRO A 26 -5.59 -24.03 11.38
N LYS A 27 -4.96 -24.69 12.35
CA LYS A 27 -3.81 -25.58 12.12
C LYS A 27 -4.09 -26.65 11.04
N GLY A 28 -5.36 -27.05 10.90
CA GLY A 28 -5.81 -27.99 9.86
C GLY A 28 -5.65 -27.49 8.43
N ILE A 29 -5.82 -26.18 8.16
CA ILE A 29 -5.70 -25.62 6.81
C ILE A 29 -4.30 -25.80 6.25
N LYS A 30 -3.26 -25.54 7.04
CA LYS A 30 -1.85 -25.75 6.61
C LYS A 30 -1.57 -27.21 6.26
N LYS A 31 -2.18 -28.18 6.98
CA LYS A 31 -2.03 -29.62 6.73
C LYS A 31 -2.73 -30.04 5.44
N VAL A 32 -3.99 -29.59 5.24
CA VAL A 32 -4.79 -29.91 4.04
C VAL A 32 -4.18 -29.27 2.80
N ALA A 33 -3.69 -28.03 2.87
CA ALA A 33 -3.01 -27.35 1.75
C ALA A 33 -1.77 -28.14 1.27
N ARG A 34 -0.98 -28.71 2.18
CA ARG A 34 0.16 -29.58 1.83
C ARG A 34 -0.28 -30.87 1.15
N LEU A 35 -1.39 -31.48 1.59
CA LEU A 35 -1.95 -32.68 0.96
C LEU A 35 -2.47 -32.38 -0.45
N VAL A 36 -3.24 -31.29 -0.63
CA VAL A 36 -3.73 -30.86 -1.96
C VAL A 36 -2.58 -30.65 -2.92
N ARG A 37 -1.48 -29.99 -2.50
CA ARG A 37 -0.29 -29.81 -3.32
C ARG A 37 0.29 -31.12 -3.82
N ARG A 38 0.25 -32.18 -3.00
CA ARG A 38 0.83 -33.50 -3.33
C ARG A 38 0.02 -34.27 -4.37
N TYR A 39 -1.30 -34.05 -4.41
CA TYR A 39 -2.22 -34.89 -5.19
C TYR A 39 -2.92 -34.19 -6.36
N VAL A 40 -2.84 -32.85 -6.47
CA VAL A 40 -3.42 -32.12 -7.61
C VAL A 40 -2.32 -31.86 -8.63
N PRO A 41 -2.34 -32.55 -9.79
CA PRO A 41 -1.39 -32.32 -10.86
C PRO A 41 -1.62 -30.89 -11.41
N PHE A 42 -0.55 -30.14 -11.51
CA PHE A 42 -0.57 -28.79 -12.07
C PHE A 42 0.17 -28.77 -13.38
N VAL A 43 -0.55 -28.52 -14.47
CA VAL A 43 0.05 -28.40 -15.80
C VAL A 43 0.62 -26.99 -15.95
N ARG A 44 1.95 -26.86 -15.93
CA ARG A 44 2.63 -25.60 -16.21
C ARG A 44 2.49 -25.23 -17.69
N PRO A 45 2.23 -23.97 -18.05
CA PRO A 45 2.35 -23.52 -19.42
C PRO A 45 3.81 -23.61 -19.90
N GLU A 46 4.02 -23.71 -21.20
CA GLU A 46 5.35 -23.56 -21.80
C GLU A 46 5.79 -22.10 -21.74
N ALA A 47 7.07 -21.83 -21.42
CA ALA A 47 7.63 -20.49 -21.40
C ALA A 47 7.80 -19.96 -22.82
N LYS A 48 7.40 -18.72 -23.05
CA LYS A 48 7.49 -18.00 -24.34
C LYS A 48 8.16 -16.64 -24.21
N GLU A 49 8.18 -16.11 -22.99
CA GLU A 49 8.74 -14.81 -22.63
C GLU A 49 9.88 -15.04 -21.62
N GLU A 50 10.94 -14.25 -21.67
CA GLU A 50 12.02 -14.32 -20.67
C GLU A 50 11.52 -13.81 -19.32
N VAL A 51 10.91 -12.60 -19.30
CA VAL A 51 10.37 -11.97 -18.10
C VAL A 51 8.92 -11.56 -18.34
N ALA A 52 8.05 -11.77 -17.35
CA ALA A 52 6.72 -11.20 -17.29
C ALA A 52 6.46 -10.55 -15.95
N ILE A 53 5.61 -9.53 -15.94
CA ILE A 53 5.11 -8.91 -14.72
C ILE A 53 3.70 -9.44 -14.46
N ALA A 54 3.35 -9.68 -13.21
CA ALA A 54 2.00 -10.06 -12.83
C ALA A 54 1.50 -9.19 -11.67
N HIS A 55 0.24 -8.78 -11.73
CA HIS A 55 -0.40 -8.01 -10.68
C HIS A 55 -1.85 -8.44 -10.49
N ASP A 56 -2.38 -8.23 -9.30
CA ASP A 56 -3.72 -8.66 -8.91
C ASP A 56 -4.79 -8.06 -9.84
N TYR A 57 -4.88 -6.74 -9.89
CA TYR A 57 -5.77 -5.97 -10.79
C TYR A 57 -5.24 -4.54 -10.97
N LEU A 58 -5.45 -3.96 -12.13
CA LEU A 58 -5.08 -2.58 -12.50
C LEU A 58 -6.36 -1.76 -12.71
N THR A 59 -7.07 -1.44 -11.61
CA THR A 59 -8.37 -0.73 -11.64
C THR A 59 -8.42 0.47 -10.71
N GLN A 60 -7.27 0.86 -10.14
CA GLN A 60 -7.15 2.00 -9.22
C GLN A 60 -5.75 2.61 -9.32
N ARG A 61 -5.58 3.79 -8.73
CA ARG A 61 -4.28 4.47 -8.55
C ARG A 61 -3.83 4.33 -7.11
N GLY A 62 -3.19 3.21 -6.79
CA GLY A 62 -2.72 2.90 -5.45
C GLY A 62 -1.21 2.72 -5.36
N GLY A 63 -0.70 2.51 -4.13
CA GLY A 63 0.72 2.28 -3.90
C GLY A 63 1.25 0.99 -4.54
N ALA A 64 0.41 -0.05 -4.61
CA ALA A 64 0.79 -1.31 -5.26
C ALA A 64 0.94 -1.15 -6.77
N GLU A 65 0.00 -0.45 -7.42
CA GLU A 65 0.03 -0.16 -8.85
C GLU A 65 1.23 0.75 -9.20
N ARG A 66 1.61 1.68 -8.31
CA ARG A 66 2.83 2.50 -8.47
C ARG A 66 4.10 1.65 -8.46
N VAL A 67 4.16 0.63 -7.61
CA VAL A 67 5.28 -0.34 -7.62
C VAL A 67 5.28 -1.16 -8.92
N VAL A 68 4.13 -1.52 -9.47
CA VAL A 68 4.06 -2.19 -10.79
C VAL A 68 4.59 -1.31 -11.90
N LEU A 69 4.37 0.02 -11.86
CA LEU A 69 5.00 0.96 -12.80
C LEU A 69 6.53 0.93 -12.70
N ALA A 70 7.08 0.92 -11.47
CA ALA A 70 8.53 0.80 -11.29
C ALA A 70 9.06 -0.56 -11.78
N MET A 71 8.30 -1.65 -11.59
CA MET A 71 8.63 -2.96 -12.16
C MET A 71 8.60 -2.93 -13.70
N HIS A 72 7.61 -2.26 -14.30
CA HIS A 72 7.52 -2.11 -15.75
C HIS A 72 8.67 -1.26 -16.32
N ARG A 73 9.08 -0.20 -15.64
CA ARG A 73 10.29 0.57 -16.02
C ARG A 73 11.58 -0.25 -15.87
N ALA A 74 11.62 -1.21 -14.95
CA ALA A 74 12.74 -2.15 -14.86
C ALA A 74 12.77 -3.13 -16.05
N PHE A 75 11.61 -3.56 -16.54
CA PHE A 75 11.43 -4.52 -17.62
C PHE A 75 10.39 -4.01 -18.63
N PRO A 76 10.74 -3.02 -19.47
CA PRO A 76 9.77 -2.32 -20.33
C PRO A 76 9.13 -3.20 -21.40
N ASP A 77 9.83 -4.23 -21.87
CA ASP A 77 9.33 -5.17 -22.87
C ASP A 77 8.49 -6.30 -22.26
N ALA A 78 8.49 -6.45 -20.94
CA ALA A 78 7.76 -7.51 -20.26
C ALA A 78 6.25 -7.28 -20.30
N PRO A 79 5.44 -8.26 -20.77
CA PRO A 79 4.00 -8.17 -20.69
C PRO A 79 3.52 -8.19 -19.22
N ILE A 80 2.43 -7.46 -18.94
CA ILE A 80 1.80 -7.38 -17.64
C ILE A 80 0.54 -8.25 -17.62
N TYR A 81 0.52 -9.27 -16.78
CA TYR A 81 -0.62 -10.16 -16.58
C TYR A 81 -1.43 -9.71 -15.37
N THR A 82 -2.75 -9.55 -15.54
CA THR A 82 -3.64 -9.08 -14.45
C THR A 82 -5.05 -9.68 -14.60
N THR A 83 -5.79 -9.77 -13.49
CA THR A 83 -7.17 -10.28 -13.58
C THR A 83 -8.12 -9.28 -14.21
N LEU A 84 -8.02 -8.00 -13.83
CA LEU A 84 -8.88 -6.90 -14.27
C LEU A 84 -8.01 -5.69 -14.64
N TYR A 85 -8.36 -5.02 -15.72
CA TYR A 85 -7.71 -3.78 -16.16
C TYR A 85 -8.76 -2.74 -16.57
N ASP A 86 -8.72 -1.57 -15.90
CA ASP A 86 -9.52 -0.40 -16.22
C ASP A 86 -8.57 0.77 -16.55
N PRO A 87 -8.37 1.10 -17.84
CA PRO A 87 -7.41 2.13 -18.26
C PRO A 87 -7.74 3.53 -17.73
N GLU A 88 -9.01 3.82 -17.42
CA GLU A 88 -9.41 5.12 -16.86
C GLU A 88 -9.35 5.13 -15.32
N GLY A 89 -9.41 3.96 -14.70
CA GLY A 89 -9.35 3.81 -13.24
C GLY A 89 -7.94 3.75 -12.68
N THR A 90 -6.92 3.43 -13.52
CA THR A 90 -5.53 3.26 -13.10
C THR A 90 -4.60 4.36 -13.63
N PHE A 91 -3.30 4.21 -13.46
CA PHE A 91 -2.30 5.15 -13.97
C PHE A 91 -2.26 5.16 -15.51
N PRO A 92 -2.23 6.35 -16.15
CA PRO A 92 -2.26 6.47 -17.61
C PRO A 92 -1.06 5.83 -18.30
N GLU A 93 0.08 5.71 -17.63
CA GLU A 93 1.31 5.08 -18.14
C GLU A 93 1.11 3.59 -18.50
N PHE A 94 0.10 2.93 -17.93
CA PHE A 94 -0.24 1.57 -18.32
C PHE A 94 -0.89 1.44 -19.70
N LYS A 95 -1.31 2.55 -20.33
CA LYS A 95 -1.90 2.52 -21.69
C LYS A 95 -0.89 2.08 -22.74
N ASP A 96 0.40 2.32 -22.50
CA ASP A 96 1.48 1.97 -23.42
C ASP A 96 2.05 0.56 -23.16
N ALA A 97 1.62 -0.09 -22.07
CA ALA A 97 2.09 -1.42 -21.70
C ALA A 97 1.29 -2.55 -22.40
N LYS A 98 1.96 -3.66 -22.71
CA LYS A 98 1.30 -4.88 -23.19
C LYS A 98 0.60 -5.57 -22.03
N ILE A 99 -0.72 -5.33 -21.86
CA ILE A 99 -1.51 -5.89 -20.75
C ILE A 99 -2.34 -7.09 -21.23
N ILE A 100 -2.24 -8.20 -20.48
CA ILE A 100 -2.95 -9.44 -20.75
C ILE A 100 -3.87 -9.71 -19.55
N THR A 101 -5.17 -9.85 -19.80
CA THR A 101 -6.19 -9.93 -18.75
C THR A 101 -6.88 -11.29 -18.70
N SER A 102 -7.49 -11.60 -17.55
CA SER A 102 -8.40 -12.74 -17.45
C SER A 102 -9.72 -12.49 -18.23
N PRO A 103 -10.49 -13.53 -18.55
CA PRO A 103 -11.80 -13.37 -19.18
C PRO A 103 -12.80 -12.52 -18.38
N LEU A 104 -12.63 -12.42 -17.06
CA LEU A 104 -13.46 -11.56 -16.19
C LEU A 104 -13.38 -10.07 -16.58
N ASN A 105 -12.30 -9.66 -17.20
CA ASN A 105 -12.13 -8.28 -17.67
C ASN A 105 -13.17 -7.84 -18.71
N LYS A 106 -13.81 -8.78 -19.41
CA LYS A 106 -14.91 -8.49 -20.35
C LYS A 106 -16.18 -8.00 -19.65
N ILE A 107 -16.33 -8.23 -18.33
CA ILE A 107 -17.47 -7.82 -17.53
C ILE A 107 -17.19 -6.42 -16.97
N GLY A 108 -17.70 -5.36 -17.63
CA GLY A 108 -17.43 -3.96 -17.30
C GLY A 108 -17.81 -3.58 -15.86
N TYR A 109 -18.86 -4.22 -15.30
CA TYR A 109 -19.24 -4.02 -13.90
C TYR A 109 -18.14 -4.47 -12.94
N LEU A 110 -17.48 -5.64 -13.16
CA LEU A 110 -16.42 -6.16 -12.31
C LEU A 110 -15.13 -5.34 -12.41
N ARG A 111 -14.82 -4.80 -13.60
CA ARG A 111 -13.67 -3.88 -13.76
C ARG A 111 -13.78 -2.67 -12.84
N ARG A 112 -14.95 -2.03 -12.82
CA ARG A 112 -15.21 -0.82 -12.00
C ARG A 112 -15.45 -1.12 -10.54
N ASN A 113 -15.79 -2.36 -10.20
CA ASN A 113 -16.14 -2.80 -8.85
C ASN A 113 -15.41 -4.11 -8.49
N HIS A 114 -14.07 -4.10 -8.53
CA HIS A 114 -13.24 -5.30 -8.33
C HIS A 114 -13.56 -6.05 -7.03
N ARG A 115 -14.04 -5.35 -5.98
CA ARG A 115 -14.47 -5.98 -4.71
C ARG A 115 -15.64 -6.96 -4.88
N MET A 116 -16.49 -6.75 -5.88
CA MET A 116 -17.58 -7.68 -6.20
C MET A 116 -17.06 -8.98 -6.83
N ALA A 117 -15.88 -8.96 -7.42
CA ALA A 117 -15.24 -10.14 -7.99
C ALA A 117 -14.50 -11.00 -6.94
N LEU A 118 -14.31 -10.52 -5.70
CA LEU A 118 -13.53 -11.21 -4.65
C LEU A 118 -13.83 -12.72 -4.52
N PRO A 119 -15.09 -13.19 -4.55
CA PRO A 119 -15.36 -14.62 -4.39
C PRO A 119 -14.89 -15.50 -5.56
N ILE A 120 -14.77 -14.94 -6.77
CA ILE A 120 -14.44 -15.66 -8.00
C ILE A 120 -13.01 -15.38 -8.50
N LEU A 121 -12.34 -14.38 -7.96
CA LEU A 121 -10.95 -14.05 -8.34
C LEU A 121 -9.96 -15.20 -8.15
N PRO A 122 -10.03 -16.06 -7.12
CA PRO A 122 -9.16 -17.23 -7.00
C PRO A 122 -9.23 -18.16 -8.20
N LEU A 123 -10.43 -18.40 -8.71
CA LEU A 123 -10.63 -19.22 -9.92
C LEU A 123 -10.03 -18.53 -11.14
N ALA A 124 -10.34 -17.25 -11.36
CA ALA A 124 -9.79 -16.46 -12.46
C ALA A 124 -8.25 -16.40 -12.41
N SER A 125 -7.70 -16.23 -11.21
CA SER A 125 -6.26 -16.26 -10.98
C SER A 125 -5.64 -17.60 -11.37
N SER A 126 -6.24 -18.70 -10.95
CA SER A 126 -5.72 -20.06 -11.27
C SER A 126 -5.76 -20.40 -12.76
N LEU A 127 -6.67 -19.78 -13.51
CA LEU A 127 -6.83 -20.00 -14.95
C LEU A 127 -5.92 -19.07 -15.80
N LEU A 128 -5.42 -17.97 -15.24
CA LEU A 128 -4.58 -17.02 -15.99
C LEU A 128 -3.16 -17.59 -16.14
N LYS A 129 -2.80 -17.92 -17.37
CA LYS A 129 -1.49 -18.50 -17.71
C LYS A 129 -0.46 -17.39 -17.93
N VAL A 130 0.70 -17.50 -17.28
CA VAL A 130 1.85 -16.60 -17.43
C VAL A 130 3.02 -17.39 -18.00
N PRO A 131 3.19 -17.41 -19.34
CA PRO A 131 4.18 -18.24 -20.03
C PRO A 131 5.56 -17.55 -20.06
N ALA A 132 6.15 -17.29 -18.90
CA ALA A 132 7.46 -16.67 -18.78
C ALA A 132 8.42 -17.50 -17.93
N GLU A 133 9.71 -17.44 -18.27
CA GLU A 133 10.78 -18.12 -17.50
C GLU A 133 10.91 -17.51 -16.11
N ARG A 134 10.79 -16.20 -16.00
CA ARG A 134 10.84 -15.43 -14.75
C ARG A 134 9.61 -14.54 -14.64
N ALA A 135 8.91 -14.61 -13.52
CA ALA A 135 7.76 -13.76 -13.27
C ALA A 135 8.03 -12.85 -12.05
N VAL A 136 7.91 -11.54 -12.27
CA VAL A 136 7.93 -10.51 -11.24
C VAL A 136 6.48 -10.27 -10.81
N VAL A 137 6.12 -10.75 -9.63
CA VAL A 137 4.73 -10.78 -9.17
C VAL A 137 4.52 -9.76 -8.06
N SER A 138 3.70 -8.75 -8.30
CA SER A 138 3.22 -7.78 -7.30
C SER A 138 1.86 -8.26 -6.80
N THR A 139 1.72 -8.55 -5.50
CA THR A 139 0.46 -9.13 -5.01
C THR A 139 -0.01 -8.59 -3.67
N THR A 140 -1.33 -8.46 -3.55
CA THR A 140 -2.09 -8.26 -2.31
C THR A 140 -2.98 -9.47 -1.99
N GLY A 141 -2.73 -10.62 -2.68
CA GLY A 141 -3.38 -11.89 -2.38
C GLY A 141 -3.98 -12.69 -3.55
N TRP A 142 -3.74 -12.29 -4.82
CA TRP A 142 -4.32 -12.99 -5.99
C TRP A 142 -3.28 -13.46 -6.99
N ALA A 143 -2.38 -12.57 -7.42
CA ALA A 143 -1.45 -12.82 -8.49
C ALA A 143 -0.47 -13.96 -8.18
N HIS A 144 -0.13 -14.21 -6.92
CA HIS A 144 0.70 -15.35 -6.54
C HIS A 144 0.08 -16.70 -6.95
N GLY A 145 -1.24 -16.74 -7.16
CA GLY A 145 -2.00 -17.90 -7.58
C GLY A 145 -2.14 -18.10 -9.09
N PHE A 146 -1.59 -17.22 -9.94
CA PHE A 146 -1.62 -17.40 -11.39
C PHE A 146 -0.85 -18.66 -11.80
N ASN A 147 -1.08 -19.11 -13.04
CA ASN A 147 -0.45 -20.30 -13.58
C ASN A 147 0.85 -19.94 -14.30
N TYR A 148 1.97 -20.00 -13.59
CA TYR A 148 3.29 -19.63 -14.09
C TYR A 148 4.02 -20.81 -14.74
N ALA A 149 4.71 -20.54 -15.84
CA ALA A 149 5.61 -21.49 -16.51
C ALA A 149 6.90 -21.69 -15.71
N GLY A 150 7.56 -20.60 -15.33
CA GLY A 150 8.87 -20.59 -14.71
C GLY A 150 8.86 -20.10 -13.26
N ARG A 151 9.93 -19.46 -12.87
CA ARG A 151 10.23 -19.01 -11.52
C ARG A 151 9.43 -17.77 -11.14
N LYS A 152 9.11 -17.63 -9.87
CA LYS A 152 8.33 -16.51 -9.34
C LYS A 152 9.09 -15.76 -8.27
N PHE A 153 9.27 -14.47 -8.48
CA PHE A 153 9.63 -13.50 -7.45
C PHE A 153 8.35 -12.82 -6.99
N ILE A 154 7.88 -13.14 -5.78
CA ILE A 154 6.63 -12.62 -5.23
C ILE A 154 6.93 -11.41 -4.34
N TYR A 155 6.70 -10.22 -4.87
CA TYR A 155 6.68 -8.99 -4.11
C TYR A 155 5.33 -8.85 -3.40
N CYS A 156 5.31 -9.17 -2.13
CA CYS A 156 4.09 -9.22 -1.34
C CYS A 156 3.84 -7.89 -0.63
N HIS A 157 2.80 -7.18 -1.04
CA HIS A 157 2.36 -5.96 -0.35
C HIS A 157 1.66 -6.27 0.98
N SER A 158 0.93 -7.36 1.04
CA SER A 158 0.34 -7.98 2.23
C SER A 158 -0.23 -9.34 1.84
N PRO A 159 -0.20 -10.36 2.68
CA PRO A 159 -1.14 -11.47 2.58
C PRO A 159 -2.57 -10.95 2.49
N ALA A 160 -3.46 -11.67 1.83
CA ALA A 160 -4.80 -11.24 1.48
C ALA A 160 -5.59 -10.64 2.67
N ARG A 161 -5.57 -9.30 2.84
CA ARG A 161 -6.23 -8.61 3.98
C ARG A 161 -7.72 -8.92 4.05
N TRP A 162 -8.40 -8.98 2.91
CA TRP A 162 -9.82 -9.35 2.82
C TRP A 162 -10.11 -10.76 3.35
N LEU A 163 -9.10 -11.61 3.44
CA LEU A 163 -9.21 -13.00 3.91
C LEU A 163 -8.74 -13.16 5.36
N TYR A 164 -7.58 -12.57 5.72
CA TYR A 164 -6.94 -12.73 7.02
C TYR A 164 -7.30 -11.62 8.01
N LEU A 165 -7.67 -10.44 7.52
CA LEU A 165 -8.06 -9.26 8.28
C LEU A 165 -9.45 -8.77 7.81
N SER A 166 -10.38 -9.70 7.55
CA SER A 166 -11.68 -9.46 6.93
C SER A 166 -12.49 -8.37 7.66
N ASP A 167 -12.52 -8.41 8.98
CA ASP A 167 -13.30 -7.49 9.80
C ASP A 167 -12.80 -6.04 9.69
N GLN A 168 -11.48 -5.88 9.56
CA GLN A 168 -10.86 -4.58 9.31
C GLN A 168 -11.03 -4.12 7.86
N TYR A 169 -10.99 -5.05 6.90
CA TYR A 169 -11.07 -4.73 5.47
C TYR A 169 -12.49 -4.45 4.98
N LEU A 170 -13.46 -5.23 5.46
CA LEU A 170 -14.88 -5.12 5.09
C LEU A 170 -15.69 -4.24 6.04
N GLY A 171 -15.17 -3.97 7.25
CA GLY A 171 -15.87 -3.34 8.36
C GLY A 171 -16.65 -4.36 9.20
N GLU A 172 -16.60 -4.22 10.54
CA GLU A 172 -17.23 -5.16 11.49
C GLU A 172 -18.74 -5.35 11.30
N LYS A 173 -19.43 -4.32 10.73
CA LYS A 173 -20.89 -4.32 10.48
C LYS A 173 -21.25 -4.52 9.02
N SER A 174 -20.32 -5.01 8.17
CA SER A 174 -20.65 -5.22 6.78
C SER A 174 -21.69 -6.33 6.61
N THR A 175 -22.90 -5.92 6.20
CA THR A 175 -24.03 -6.80 5.90
C THR A 175 -24.27 -6.82 4.39
N GLY A 176 -24.67 -7.96 3.85
CA GLY A 176 -24.97 -8.10 2.43
C GLY A 176 -24.52 -9.44 1.85
N PRO A 177 -24.89 -9.75 0.59
CA PRO A 177 -24.64 -11.06 0.00
C PRO A 177 -23.15 -11.36 -0.19
N VAL A 178 -22.33 -10.37 -0.53
CA VAL A 178 -20.88 -10.58 -0.77
C VAL A 178 -20.11 -10.86 0.52
N PRO A 179 -20.24 -10.07 1.60
CA PRO A 179 -19.66 -10.40 2.90
C PRO A 179 -20.08 -11.78 3.43
N LEU A 180 -21.36 -12.13 3.30
CA LEU A 180 -21.87 -13.44 3.73
C LEU A 180 -21.24 -14.58 2.92
N LEU A 181 -21.17 -14.43 1.59
CA LEU A 181 -20.53 -15.40 0.71
C LEU A 181 -19.04 -15.56 1.00
N LEU A 182 -18.33 -14.46 1.22
CA LEU A 182 -16.92 -14.49 1.60
C LEU A 182 -16.70 -15.20 2.93
N LYS A 183 -17.57 -14.93 3.93
CA LYS A 183 -17.50 -15.62 5.23
C LYS A 183 -17.69 -17.13 5.08
N THR A 184 -18.64 -17.55 4.25
CA THR A 184 -18.93 -18.97 3.97
C THR A 184 -17.79 -19.65 3.21
N LEU A 185 -17.24 -18.98 2.20
CA LEU A 185 -16.14 -19.52 1.37
C LEU A 185 -14.76 -19.38 2.01
N ARG A 186 -14.63 -18.62 3.10
CA ARG A 186 -13.33 -18.31 3.73
C ARG A 186 -12.43 -19.53 3.95
N PRO A 187 -12.87 -20.67 4.47
CA PRO A 187 -12.00 -21.83 4.64
C PRO A 187 -11.43 -22.36 3.32
N ALA A 188 -12.25 -22.43 2.27
CA ALA A 188 -11.81 -22.86 0.93
C ALA A 188 -10.85 -21.84 0.30
N LEU A 189 -11.13 -20.54 0.45
CA LEU A 189 -10.28 -19.44 -0.03
C LEU A 189 -8.92 -19.43 0.69
N MET A 190 -8.89 -19.66 2.00
CA MET A 190 -7.65 -19.80 2.78
C MET A 190 -6.84 -21.02 2.33
N LEU A 191 -7.52 -22.13 2.03
CA LEU A 191 -6.86 -23.34 1.51
C LEU A 191 -6.21 -23.07 0.16
N TRP A 192 -6.93 -22.40 -0.75
CA TRP A 192 -6.42 -21.99 -2.05
C TRP A 192 -5.22 -21.04 -1.93
N ASP A 193 -5.32 -20.02 -1.09
CA ASP A 193 -4.28 -19.01 -0.89
C ASP A 193 -2.98 -19.63 -0.33
N HIS A 194 -3.12 -20.53 0.68
CA HIS A 194 -1.99 -21.28 1.19
C HIS A 194 -1.37 -22.22 0.15
N TRP A 195 -2.20 -22.91 -0.66
CA TRP A 195 -1.72 -23.74 -1.74
C TRP A 195 -0.95 -22.89 -2.78
N ALA A 196 -1.49 -21.73 -3.19
CA ALA A 196 -0.85 -20.81 -4.12
C ALA A 196 0.49 -20.30 -3.57
N ALA A 197 0.55 -19.93 -2.30
CA ALA A 197 1.74 -19.41 -1.62
C ALA A 197 2.88 -20.43 -1.53
N HIS A 198 2.56 -21.74 -1.49
CA HIS A 198 3.57 -22.80 -1.38
C HIS A 198 4.03 -23.40 -2.73
N ARG A 199 3.55 -22.84 -3.84
CA ARG A 199 4.01 -23.24 -5.19
C ARG A 199 5.31 -22.50 -5.52
N SER A 200 6.46 -23.19 -5.43
CA SER A 200 7.83 -22.73 -5.77
C SER A 200 7.96 -21.23 -6.06
N ALA A 201 8.21 -20.43 -5.03
CA ALA A 201 8.30 -18.99 -5.16
C ALA A 201 9.23 -18.40 -4.10
N VAL A 202 10.02 -17.43 -4.50
CA VAL A 202 10.75 -16.56 -3.59
C VAL A 202 9.82 -15.43 -3.18
N TYR A 203 9.47 -15.35 -1.90
CA TYR A 203 8.69 -14.25 -1.34
C TYR A 203 9.61 -13.17 -0.79
N VAL A 204 9.28 -11.92 -1.10
CA VAL A 204 9.87 -10.75 -0.44
C VAL A 204 8.75 -9.88 0.12
N ALA A 205 9.04 -9.27 1.25
CA ALA A 205 8.12 -8.35 1.91
C ALA A 205 8.47 -6.90 1.53
N ASN A 206 7.46 -6.04 1.43
CA ASN A 206 7.67 -4.61 1.21
C ASN A 206 7.96 -3.82 2.50
N ALA A 207 7.80 -4.45 3.68
CA ALA A 207 8.04 -3.84 4.98
C ALA A 207 8.28 -4.92 6.04
N SER A 208 8.87 -4.56 7.19
CA SER A 208 9.11 -5.50 8.30
C SER A 208 7.81 -6.07 8.89
N VAL A 209 6.73 -5.28 8.92
CA VAL A 209 5.40 -5.75 9.31
C VAL A 209 4.88 -6.82 8.35
N ILE A 210 5.07 -6.63 7.05
CA ILE A 210 4.63 -7.59 6.04
C ILE A 210 5.49 -8.86 6.06
N LYS A 211 6.79 -8.75 6.34
CA LYS A 211 7.64 -9.91 6.61
C LYS A 211 7.03 -10.79 7.71
N LYS A 212 6.71 -10.20 8.86
CA LYS A 212 6.08 -10.92 9.99
C LYS A 212 4.74 -11.55 9.59
N ARG A 213 3.92 -10.84 8.80
CA ARG A 213 2.65 -11.41 8.30
C ARG A 213 2.86 -12.59 7.37
N ILE A 214 3.81 -12.53 6.43
CA ILE A 214 4.16 -13.64 5.53
C ILE A 214 4.64 -14.84 6.35
N GLU A 215 5.51 -14.62 7.33
CA GLU A 215 6.01 -15.67 8.24
C GLU A 215 4.86 -16.31 9.02
N ASN A 216 3.95 -15.51 9.59
CA ASN A 216 2.82 -15.99 10.36
C ASN A 216 1.78 -16.71 9.50
N VAL A 217 1.38 -16.11 8.38
CA VAL A 217 0.32 -16.63 7.51
C VAL A 217 0.82 -17.86 6.73
N TYR A 218 1.94 -17.73 6.02
CA TYR A 218 2.40 -18.77 5.10
C TYR A 218 3.46 -19.70 5.72
N GLY A 219 3.99 -19.39 6.90
CA GLY A 219 5.03 -20.17 7.55
C GLY A 219 6.37 -20.16 6.80
N LYS A 220 6.61 -19.14 5.99
CA LYS A 220 7.87 -18.94 5.28
C LYS A 220 8.91 -18.41 6.27
N LYS A 221 10.17 -18.81 6.11
CA LYS A 221 11.29 -18.34 6.92
C LYS A 221 12.19 -17.46 6.09
N ASP A 222 12.97 -16.60 6.77
CA ASP A 222 14.02 -15.77 6.14
C ASP A 222 13.54 -14.93 4.95
N VAL A 223 12.31 -14.37 5.07
CA VAL A 223 11.72 -13.51 4.04
C VAL A 223 12.51 -12.21 3.97
N PRO A 224 13.19 -11.89 2.85
CA PRO A 224 13.90 -10.64 2.70
C PRO A 224 12.94 -9.47 2.58
N ILE A 225 13.40 -8.29 3.00
CA ILE A 225 12.65 -7.04 2.85
C ILE A 225 13.18 -6.28 1.64
N PHE A 226 12.26 -5.83 0.82
CA PHE A 226 12.52 -5.08 -0.39
C PHE A 226 11.57 -3.87 -0.42
N PHE A 227 12.02 -2.75 0.14
CA PHE A 227 11.18 -1.57 0.32
C PHE A 227 10.67 -1.02 -1.03
N PRO A 228 9.40 -0.56 -1.10
CA PRO A 228 8.85 0.06 -2.29
C PRO A 228 9.49 1.43 -2.51
N PRO A 229 9.60 1.87 -3.78
CA PRO A 229 10.16 3.16 -4.08
C PRO A 229 9.18 4.30 -3.79
N HIS A 230 9.69 5.46 -3.39
CA HIS A 230 8.98 6.71 -3.55
C HIS A 230 9.17 7.25 -4.98
N SER A 231 8.25 8.09 -5.44
CA SER A 231 8.25 8.64 -6.80
C SER A 231 8.34 10.17 -6.82
N VAL A 232 8.62 10.80 -5.69
CA VAL A 232 8.76 12.26 -5.65
C VAL A 232 10.14 12.64 -6.20
N ASP A 233 10.14 13.38 -7.30
CA ASP A 233 11.30 14.10 -7.78
C ASP A 233 11.34 15.49 -7.12
N PRO A 234 12.28 15.74 -6.20
CA PRO A 234 12.35 17.02 -5.51
C PRO A 234 12.79 18.18 -6.43
N LYS A 235 13.29 17.90 -7.64
CA LYS A 235 13.73 18.90 -8.62
C LYS A 235 12.62 19.26 -9.62
N ALA A 236 11.55 18.48 -9.68
CA ALA A 236 10.43 18.74 -10.58
C ALA A 236 9.71 20.06 -10.22
N PRO A 237 9.03 20.69 -11.19
CA PRO A 237 8.30 21.94 -10.97
C PRO A 237 7.30 21.86 -9.82
N THR A 238 7.13 22.97 -9.12
CA THR A 238 6.19 23.13 -8.00
C THR A 238 5.34 24.35 -8.22
N GLU A 239 4.11 24.32 -7.72
CA GLU A 239 3.17 25.45 -7.71
C GLU A 239 2.36 25.42 -6.42
N PRO A 240 1.99 26.58 -5.84
CA PRO A 240 1.13 26.62 -4.67
C PRO A 240 -0.28 26.14 -5.02
N ILE A 241 -1.04 25.75 -4.00
CA ILE A 241 -2.45 25.36 -4.19
C ILE A 241 -3.26 26.63 -4.39
N PRO A 242 -4.06 26.76 -5.48
CA PRO A 242 -4.87 27.93 -5.73
C PRO A 242 -5.79 28.28 -4.56
N GLY A 243 -5.75 29.56 -4.14
CA GLY A 243 -6.52 30.08 -2.99
C GLY A 243 -5.89 29.78 -1.62
N LEU A 244 -4.72 29.13 -1.57
CA LEU A 244 -3.94 28.90 -0.34
C LEU A 244 -2.54 29.52 -0.41
N GLU A 245 -2.26 30.36 -1.40
CA GLU A 245 -0.94 30.95 -1.63
C GLU A 245 -0.43 31.72 -0.41
N GLU A 246 -1.27 32.57 0.19
CA GLU A 246 -0.95 33.33 1.40
C GLU A 246 -0.73 32.43 2.60
N PHE A 247 -1.59 31.40 2.77
CA PHE A 247 -1.44 30.44 3.85
C PHE A 247 -0.12 29.67 3.78
N MET A 248 0.32 29.31 2.57
CA MET A 248 1.50 28.49 2.32
C MET A 248 2.80 29.30 2.23
N SER A 249 2.75 30.64 2.10
CA SER A 249 3.93 31.49 1.84
C SER A 249 4.89 31.61 3.02
N GLY A 250 4.40 31.35 4.24
CA GLY A 250 5.19 31.53 5.47
C GLY A 250 6.11 30.38 5.83
N ASP A 251 6.04 29.23 5.13
CA ASP A 251 6.75 27.99 5.47
C ASP A 251 6.54 27.57 6.94
N ASP A 252 5.38 27.88 7.50
CA ASP A 252 5.07 27.82 8.94
C ASP A 252 3.92 26.85 9.28
N TYR A 253 3.58 25.94 8.37
CA TYR A 253 2.50 24.97 8.55
C TYR A 253 3.01 23.53 8.65
N PHE A 254 2.33 22.72 9.47
CA PHE A 254 2.46 21.26 9.45
C PHE A 254 1.63 20.68 8.30
N LEU A 255 2.01 19.50 7.82
CA LEU A 255 1.37 18.87 6.66
C LEU A 255 0.86 17.47 7.01
N ILE A 256 -0.36 17.16 6.58
CA ILE A 256 -0.88 15.78 6.49
C ILE A 256 -1.23 15.49 5.04
N VAL A 257 -0.76 14.34 4.52
CA VAL A 257 -1.15 13.80 3.22
C VAL A 257 -1.69 12.40 3.41
N SER A 258 -3.02 12.24 3.35
CA SER A 258 -3.62 10.92 3.54
C SER A 258 -5.04 10.84 2.98
N ARG A 259 -5.56 9.60 2.85
CA ARG A 259 -7.01 9.40 2.72
C ARG A 259 -7.68 9.78 4.03
N LEU A 260 -8.79 10.51 3.95
CA LEU A 260 -9.51 10.97 5.14
C LEU A 260 -10.46 9.87 5.63
N LEU A 261 -9.90 8.90 6.37
CA LEU A 261 -10.57 7.76 6.96
C LEU A 261 -10.41 7.81 8.50
N PRO A 262 -11.35 7.29 9.29
CA PRO A 262 -11.29 7.39 10.75
C PRO A 262 -9.96 6.93 11.37
N TYR A 263 -9.40 5.81 10.91
CA TYR A 263 -8.15 5.26 11.45
C TYR A 263 -6.89 6.09 11.11
N LYS A 264 -7.03 7.13 10.29
CA LYS A 264 -5.92 8.04 9.96
C LYS A 264 -5.67 9.08 11.04
N ASN A 265 -6.56 9.20 12.02
CA ASN A 265 -6.45 10.09 13.18
C ASN A 265 -6.25 11.58 12.82
N VAL A 266 -6.72 12.00 11.63
CA VAL A 266 -6.55 13.40 11.17
C VAL A 266 -7.29 14.37 12.09
N ASP A 267 -8.41 13.95 12.65
CA ASP A 267 -9.19 14.69 13.67
C ASP A 267 -8.33 15.05 14.88
N LYS A 268 -7.46 14.14 15.34
CA LYS A 268 -6.56 14.38 16.47
C LYS A 268 -5.49 15.44 16.18
N ALA A 269 -4.99 15.46 14.95
CA ALA A 269 -4.04 16.49 14.51
C ALA A 269 -4.72 17.86 14.36
N VAL A 270 -5.93 17.90 13.81
CA VAL A 270 -6.72 19.14 13.71
C VAL A 270 -6.99 19.70 15.10
N GLU A 271 -7.43 18.88 16.06
CA GLU A 271 -7.67 19.29 17.44
C GLU A 271 -6.38 19.78 18.13
N ALA A 272 -5.27 19.05 17.99
CA ALA A 272 -3.98 19.45 18.57
C ALA A 272 -3.49 20.80 18.01
N CYS A 273 -3.57 21.00 16.69
CA CYS A 273 -3.15 22.23 16.05
C CYS A 273 -4.08 23.42 16.41
N ASN A 274 -5.40 23.20 16.50
CA ASN A 274 -6.35 24.22 16.97
C ASN A 274 -6.00 24.71 18.37
N ASN A 275 -5.76 23.77 19.30
CA ASN A 275 -5.45 24.09 20.70
C ASN A 275 -4.16 24.91 20.85
N LEU A 276 -3.19 24.68 19.96
CA LEU A 276 -1.89 25.37 19.96
C LEU A 276 -1.83 26.59 19.01
N GLY A 277 -2.89 26.87 18.26
CA GLY A 277 -2.87 27.92 17.22
C GLY A 277 -1.84 27.65 16.11
N LYS A 278 -1.45 26.37 15.88
CA LYS A 278 -0.49 25.99 14.84
C LYS A 278 -1.19 25.83 13.49
N LYS A 279 -0.54 26.28 12.42
CA LYS A 279 -1.06 26.07 11.07
C LYS A 279 -0.93 24.59 10.64
N LEU A 280 -2.00 24.07 10.07
CA LEU A 280 -2.03 22.70 9.53
C LEU A 280 -2.68 22.70 8.14
N LEU A 281 -1.97 22.14 7.15
CA LEU A 281 -2.51 21.82 5.85
C LEU A 281 -2.79 20.32 5.76
N VAL A 282 -4.04 19.97 5.50
CA VAL A 282 -4.48 18.59 5.27
C VAL A 282 -4.75 18.41 3.79
N ILE A 283 -4.01 17.55 3.11
CA ILE A 283 -4.24 17.18 1.71
C ILE A 283 -4.79 15.77 1.64
N GLY A 284 -6.02 15.64 1.13
CA GLY A 284 -6.63 14.33 0.99
C GLY A 284 -8.10 14.35 0.63
N HIS A 285 -8.66 13.16 0.50
CA HIS A 285 -10.10 12.95 0.28
C HIS A 285 -10.58 11.73 1.06
N GLY A 286 -11.85 11.71 1.39
CA GLY A 286 -12.45 10.58 2.13
C GLY A 286 -13.70 11.00 2.89
N PRO A 287 -14.37 10.03 3.53
CA PRO A 287 -15.65 10.27 4.23
C PRO A 287 -15.53 11.22 5.44
N GLU A 288 -14.35 11.33 6.06
CA GLU A 288 -14.14 12.23 7.21
C GLU A 288 -14.00 13.71 6.84
N LYS A 289 -13.95 14.06 5.52
CA LYS A 289 -13.69 15.43 5.08
C LYS A 289 -14.67 16.45 5.69
N GLU A 290 -15.97 16.14 5.68
CA GLU A 290 -16.99 17.05 6.19
C GLU A 290 -16.90 17.23 7.70
N HIS A 291 -16.65 16.14 8.44
CA HIS A 291 -16.37 16.21 9.86
C HIS A 291 -15.13 17.07 10.19
N LEU A 292 -14.03 16.85 9.46
CA LEU A 292 -12.81 17.63 9.63
C LEU A 292 -13.02 19.13 9.34
N LEU A 293 -13.83 19.47 8.32
CA LEU A 293 -14.19 20.87 8.06
C LEU A 293 -15.01 21.51 9.18
N GLN A 294 -15.86 20.73 9.88
CA GLN A 294 -16.64 21.22 11.02
C GLN A 294 -15.78 21.54 12.25
N ILE A 295 -14.71 20.79 12.47
CA ILE A 295 -13.80 20.99 13.63
C ILE A 295 -12.58 21.86 13.29
N ALA A 296 -12.38 22.22 12.02
CA ALA A 296 -11.28 23.06 11.57
C ALA A 296 -11.43 24.51 12.09
N GLY A 297 -10.44 25.01 12.80
CA GLY A 297 -10.31 26.41 13.17
C GLY A 297 -9.62 27.24 12.08
N ASP A 298 -9.39 28.53 12.40
CA ASP A 298 -8.84 29.51 11.42
C ASP A 298 -7.43 29.16 10.91
N THR A 299 -6.67 28.38 11.65
CA THR A 299 -5.31 27.94 11.29
C THR A 299 -5.27 26.65 10.50
N ILE A 300 -6.40 26.03 10.20
CA ILE A 300 -6.48 24.73 9.50
C ILE A 300 -6.97 24.93 8.06
N ARG A 301 -6.31 24.25 7.11
CA ARG A 301 -6.77 24.20 5.71
C ARG A 301 -6.85 22.78 5.24
N ILE A 302 -7.91 22.44 4.49
CA ILE A 302 -8.16 21.10 3.95
C ILE A 302 -8.32 21.22 2.43
N ALA A 303 -7.39 20.60 1.68
CA ALA A 303 -7.37 20.59 0.23
C ALA A 303 -7.61 19.18 -0.32
N SER A 304 -8.22 19.08 -1.49
CA SER A 304 -8.46 17.82 -2.20
C SER A 304 -8.26 18.02 -3.70
N GLY A 305 -7.87 16.97 -4.43
CA GLY A 305 -7.70 17.04 -5.88
C GLY A 305 -6.49 17.88 -6.33
N VAL A 306 -5.48 17.98 -5.47
CA VAL A 306 -4.23 18.70 -5.78
C VAL A 306 -3.43 17.98 -6.85
N THR A 307 -2.71 18.74 -7.68
CA THR A 307 -1.77 18.19 -8.66
C THR A 307 -0.48 17.70 -8.00
N ASP A 308 0.32 16.93 -8.72
CA ASP A 308 1.64 16.52 -8.22
C ASP A 308 2.57 17.72 -7.99
N ALA A 309 2.45 18.79 -8.79
CA ALA A 309 3.21 20.02 -8.61
C ALA A 309 2.82 20.76 -7.31
N GLN A 310 1.52 20.81 -7.01
CA GLN A 310 0.99 21.38 -5.78
C GLN A 310 1.36 20.55 -4.55
N LEU A 311 1.32 19.22 -4.66
CA LEU A 311 1.73 18.35 -3.58
C LEU A 311 3.23 18.48 -3.27
N ARG A 312 4.09 18.56 -4.30
CA ARG A 312 5.52 18.84 -4.12
C ARG A 312 5.77 20.19 -3.47
N TYR A 313 4.99 21.23 -3.85
CA TYR A 313 5.06 22.52 -3.19
C TYR A 313 4.74 22.40 -1.70
N ALA A 314 3.66 21.70 -1.36
CA ALA A 314 3.25 21.49 0.03
C ALA A 314 4.34 20.79 0.86
N TYR A 315 4.97 19.73 0.33
CA TYR A 315 6.09 19.06 1.00
C TYR A 315 7.31 19.97 1.15
N ARG A 316 7.62 20.81 0.13
CA ARG A 316 8.81 21.66 0.16
C ARG A 316 8.71 22.77 1.21
N HIS A 317 7.49 23.28 1.44
CA HIS A 317 7.24 24.46 2.25
C HIS A 317 6.65 24.17 3.63
N CYS A 318 6.36 22.90 4.01
CA CYS A 318 5.90 22.59 5.35
C CYS A 318 7.05 22.64 6.39
N LEU A 319 6.70 22.79 7.66
CA LEU A 319 7.62 22.60 8.79
C LEU A 319 8.02 21.14 8.92
N ALA A 320 7.02 20.28 9.00
CA ALA A 320 7.15 18.83 9.09
C ALA A 320 5.89 18.13 8.59
N LEU A 321 6.05 16.84 8.24
CA LEU A 321 4.91 15.95 7.99
C LEU A 321 4.41 15.34 9.29
N LEU A 322 3.08 15.27 9.46
CA LEU A 322 2.44 14.47 10.51
C LEU A 322 1.96 13.13 9.93
N ALA A 323 2.55 12.02 10.36
CA ALA A 323 2.26 10.67 9.90
C ALA A 323 1.72 9.84 11.08
N ILE A 324 0.45 10.03 11.44
CA ILE A 324 -0.15 9.62 12.71
C ILE A 324 -1.10 8.42 12.61
N SER A 325 -1.02 7.67 11.52
CA SER A 325 -1.80 6.46 11.32
C SER A 325 -0.95 5.20 11.37
N TYR A 326 -1.59 4.05 11.56
CA TYR A 326 -0.93 2.77 11.31
C TYR A 326 -0.86 2.49 9.82
N GLU A 327 0.35 2.30 9.28
CA GLU A 327 0.58 1.97 7.87
C GLU A 327 1.36 0.66 7.72
N ASP A 328 1.08 -0.08 6.67
CA ASP A 328 1.86 -1.28 6.34
C ASP A 328 3.30 -0.94 5.91
N PHE A 329 3.47 0.17 5.17
CA PHE A 329 4.77 0.75 4.84
C PHE A 329 4.80 2.25 5.13
N GLY A 330 3.84 3.03 4.57
CA GLY A 330 3.78 4.48 4.73
C GLY A 330 4.82 5.20 3.86
N ILE A 331 4.41 5.61 2.66
CA ILE A 331 5.29 6.27 1.69
C ILE A 331 5.46 7.77 1.98
N THR A 332 4.50 8.40 2.65
CA THR A 332 4.48 9.86 2.85
C THR A 332 5.69 10.41 3.64
N PRO A 333 6.27 9.70 4.64
CA PRO A 333 7.53 10.10 5.24
C PRO A 333 8.70 10.21 4.24
N LEU A 334 8.77 9.29 3.27
CA LEU A 334 9.79 9.34 2.24
C LEU A 334 9.55 10.48 1.24
N GLU A 335 8.28 10.77 0.94
CA GLU A 335 7.90 11.89 0.08
C GLU A 335 8.26 13.25 0.73
N ALA A 336 8.00 13.43 2.02
CA ALA A 336 8.41 14.61 2.77
C ALA A 336 9.94 14.69 2.89
N GLY A 337 10.59 13.58 3.20
CA GLY A 337 12.04 13.47 3.32
C GLY A 337 12.80 13.76 2.02
N ALA A 338 12.22 13.47 0.85
CA ALA A 338 12.77 13.87 -0.45
C ALA A 338 12.89 15.40 -0.58
N SER A 339 12.05 16.15 0.13
CA SER A 339 12.14 17.61 0.28
C SER A 339 12.98 18.06 1.48
N GLY A 340 13.64 17.13 2.18
CA GLY A 340 14.46 17.40 3.38
C GLY A 340 13.63 17.73 4.63
N LYS A 341 12.36 17.29 4.69
CA LYS A 341 11.47 17.59 5.82
C LYS A 341 11.41 16.41 6.80
N ALA A 342 11.55 16.73 8.07
CA ALA A 342 11.40 15.76 9.15
C ALA A 342 9.92 15.36 9.36
N VAL A 343 9.70 14.27 10.07
CA VAL A 343 8.37 13.69 10.28
C VAL A 343 8.08 13.53 11.77
N ILE A 344 6.87 13.88 12.19
CA ILE A 344 6.30 13.47 13.47
C ILE A 344 5.39 12.28 13.20
N ALA A 345 5.72 11.09 13.69
CA ALA A 345 5.05 9.86 13.30
C ALA A 345 4.55 9.04 14.50
N TYR A 346 3.48 8.29 14.29
CA TYR A 346 3.07 7.24 15.23
C TYR A 346 4.07 6.08 15.20
N ARG A 347 4.58 5.65 16.38
CA ARG A 347 5.56 4.57 16.56
C ARG A 347 4.94 3.20 16.24
N ALA A 348 4.55 2.98 14.98
CA ALA A 348 3.93 1.73 14.57
C ALA A 348 4.07 1.46 13.07
N GLY A 349 3.92 0.20 12.71
CA GLY A 349 3.85 -0.22 11.31
C GLY A 349 5.15 0.03 10.54
N GLY A 350 5.01 0.36 9.27
CA GLY A 350 6.12 0.59 8.36
C GLY A 350 6.86 1.93 8.57
N PHE A 351 6.35 2.83 9.40
CA PHE A 351 7.09 4.03 9.79
C PHE A 351 8.38 3.68 10.54
N LEU A 352 8.41 2.54 11.24
CA LEU A 352 9.62 2.02 11.89
C LEU A 352 10.71 1.57 10.90
N ASP A 353 10.34 1.35 9.64
CA ASP A 353 11.29 0.99 8.57
C ASP A 353 11.82 2.24 7.82
N THR A 354 11.04 3.34 7.80
CA THR A 354 11.32 4.51 6.96
C THR A 354 11.88 5.69 7.73
N ILE A 355 11.65 5.77 9.04
CA ILE A 355 12.06 6.90 9.89
C ILE A 355 13.19 6.46 10.82
N GLN A 356 14.25 7.24 10.83
CA GLN A 356 15.33 7.15 11.82
C GLN A 356 15.07 8.18 12.93
N GLU A 357 14.72 7.70 14.12
CA GLU A 357 14.39 8.55 15.26
C GLU A 357 15.55 9.49 15.63
N GLY A 358 15.24 10.76 15.82
CA GLY A 358 16.20 11.82 16.12
C GLY A 358 17.06 12.26 14.94
N LYS A 359 16.89 11.66 13.73
CA LYS A 359 17.65 12.04 12.52
C LYS A 359 16.76 12.44 11.35
N THR A 360 15.68 11.67 11.10
CA THR A 360 14.72 11.98 10.02
C THR A 360 13.32 12.25 10.53
N GLY A 361 13.09 12.08 11.84
CA GLY A 361 11.83 12.37 12.51
C GLY A 361 11.81 11.96 13.95
N VAL A 362 10.69 12.21 14.61
CA VAL A 362 10.38 11.79 15.98
C VAL A 362 9.13 10.92 16.00
N PHE A 363 9.05 10.04 16.99
CA PHE A 363 7.87 9.22 17.20
C PHE A 363 7.04 9.68 18.40
N ILE A 364 5.72 9.56 18.24
CA ILE A 364 4.76 9.56 19.35
C ILE A 364 4.28 8.13 19.57
N ASP A 365 4.09 7.71 20.80
CA ASP A 365 3.74 6.32 21.15
C ASP A 365 2.24 6.03 20.96
N GLN A 366 1.40 7.06 20.99
CA GLN A 366 -0.04 6.97 20.73
C GLN A 366 -0.49 8.21 19.93
N PRO A 367 -1.37 8.06 18.93
CA PRO A 367 -1.89 9.17 18.14
C PRO A 367 -3.01 9.91 18.92
N THR A 368 -2.69 10.43 20.11
CA THR A 368 -3.60 11.23 20.93
C THR A 368 -3.32 12.72 20.79
N VAL A 369 -4.30 13.54 21.13
CA VAL A 369 -4.18 15.01 21.07
C VAL A 369 -3.02 15.49 21.96
N GLU A 370 -2.91 14.96 23.17
CA GLU A 370 -1.89 15.36 24.15
C GLU A 370 -0.47 15.06 23.67
N GLN A 371 -0.23 13.87 23.11
CA GLN A 371 1.08 13.52 22.60
C GLN A 371 1.44 14.31 21.33
N LEU A 372 0.46 14.59 20.50
CA LEU A 372 0.65 15.46 19.34
C LEU A 372 1.00 16.89 19.77
N GLN A 373 0.26 17.46 20.73
CA GLN A 373 0.55 18.79 21.27
C GLN A 373 1.98 18.86 21.82
N ALA A 374 2.37 17.90 22.67
CA ALA A 374 3.71 17.85 23.22
C ALA A 374 4.80 17.80 22.12
N ALA A 375 4.60 17.00 21.07
CA ALA A 375 5.54 16.92 19.94
C ALA A 375 5.58 18.22 19.11
N LEU A 376 4.39 18.84 18.86
CA LEU A 376 4.27 20.06 18.07
C LEU A 376 4.86 21.29 18.79
N GLU A 377 4.77 21.36 20.14
CA GLU A 377 5.32 22.45 20.94
C GLU A 377 6.84 22.50 20.89
N VAL A 378 7.48 21.33 20.98
CA VAL A 378 8.95 21.25 21.02
C VAL A 378 9.59 21.14 19.63
N PHE A 379 8.79 20.95 18.57
CA PHE A 379 9.32 20.78 17.23
C PHE A 379 9.96 22.06 16.70
N ASN A 380 11.27 21.99 16.39
CA ASN A 380 11.99 23.09 15.77
C ASN A 380 12.59 22.61 14.44
N PRO A 381 12.22 23.19 13.29
CA PRO A 381 12.72 22.75 11.97
C PRO A 381 14.24 22.92 11.80
N LYS A 382 14.90 23.76 12.63
CA LYS A 382 16.35 23.98 12.56
C LYS A 382 17.16 22.86 13.18
N ASP A 383 16.54 21.96 13.95
CA ASP A 383 17.22 20.83 14.60
C ASP A 383 17.45 19.66 13.63
N TRP A 384 16.97 19.77 12.38
CA TRP A 384 16.99 18.71 11.39
C TRP A 384 17.92 19.01 10.24
N ASP A 385 18.86 18.07 9.98
CA ASP A 385 19.73 18.11 8.81
C ASP A 385 18.98 17.66 7.56
N ALA A 386 18.57 18.63 6.74
CA ALA A 386 17.82 18.37 5.52
C ALA A 386 18.60 17.56 4.48
N ASP A 387 19.92 17.68 4.44
CA ASP A 387 20.78 16.91 3.51
C ASP A 387 20.86 15.47 3.95
N TYR A 388 21.03 15.21 5.26
CA TYR A 388 20.99 13.87 5.82
C TYR A 388 19.63 13.19 5.54
N ILE A 389 18.51 13.91 5.72
CA ILE A 389 17.18 13.38 5.45
C ILE A 389 17.05 12.98 3.98
N ARG A 390 17.49 13.84 3.05
CA ARG A 390 17.46 13.54 1.60
C ARG A 390 18.33 12.32 1.24
N GLU A 391 19.54 12.23 1.79
CA GLU A 391 20.44 11.09 1.59
C GLU A 391 19.81 9.78 2.08
N HIS A 392 19.23 9.79 3.28
CA HIS A 392 18.49 8.62 3.82
C HIS A 392 17.37 8.18 2.88
N VAL A 393 16.56 9.12 2.41
CA VAL A 393 15.41 8.85 1.55
C VAL A 393 15.84 8.41 0.13
N ASP A 394 16.99 8.85 -0.38
CA ASP A 394 17.54 8.37 -1.66
C ASP A 394 17.74 6.85 -1.65
N GLY A 395 17.98 6.25 -0.47
CA GLY A 395 18.02 4.80 -0.30
C GLY A 395 16.77 4.07 -0.75
N PHE A 396 15.62 4.78 -0.78
CA PHE A 396 14.29 4.30 -1.22
C PHE A 396 13.91 4.86 -2.60
N SER A 397 14.84 5.39 -3.38
CA SER A 397 14.58 5.93 -4.71
C SER A 397 14.18 4.84 -5.71
N GLU A 398 13.43 5.23 -6.75
CA GLU A 398 13.01 4.31 -7.80
C GLU A 398 14.20 3.72 -8.56
N ALA A 399 15.26 4.49 -8.77
CA ALA A 399 16.48 4.02 -9.43
C ALA A 399 17.14 2.88 -8.65
N ARG A 400 17.25 3.01 -7.32
CA ARG A 400 17.78 1.94 -6.45
C ARG A 400 16.86 0.72 -6.42
N PHE A 401 15.55 0.92 -6.37
CA PHE A 401 14.58 -0.16 -6.47
C PHE A 401 14.74 -0.95 -7.77
N ILE A 402 14.77 -0.27 -8.92
CA ILE A 402 14.94 -0.88 -10.24
C ILE A 402 16.26 -1.66 -10.33
N SER A 403 17.38 -1.04 -9.93
CA SER A 403 18.69 -1.69 -9.94
C SER A 403 18.70 -2.98 -9.12
N ARG A 404 18.20 -2.90 -7.88
CA ARG A 404 18.12 -4.03 -6.96
C ARG A 404 17.19 -5.12 -7.49
N LEU A 405 16.03 -4.74 -8.08
CA LEU A 405 15.07 -5.68 -8.66
C LEU A 405 15.70 -6.46 -9.82
N LYS A 406 16.37 -5.77 -10.76
CA LYS A 406 17.06 -6.41 -11.87
C LYS A 406 18.10 -7.43 -11.38
N THR A 407 18.95 -7.02 -10.46
CA THR A 407 19.97 -7.92 -9.87
C THR A 407 19.31 -9.16 -9.26
N TYR A 408 18.23 -8.99 -8.52
CA TYR A 408 17.56 -10.09 -7.83
C TYR A 408 16.86 -11.06 -8.81
N ILE A 409 16.23 -10.55 -9.87
CA ILE A 409 15.55 -11.36 -10.88
C ILE A 409 16.55 -12.17 -11.73
N HIS A 410 17.71 -11.59 -12.07
CA HIS A 410 18.77 -12.31 -12.77
C HIS A 410 19.44 -13.38 -11.91
N ALA A 411 19.55 -13.14 -10.59
CA ALA A 411 20.15 -14.06 -9.63
C ALA A 411 19.19 -15.12 -9.08
N LEU A 412 17.92 -15.18 -9.55
CA LEU A 412 17.00 -16.24 -9.11
C LEU A 412 17.60 -17.61 -9.38
N PRO A 413 17.75 -18.47 -8.36
CA PRO A 413 18.40 -19.78 -8.52
C PRO A 413 17.64 -20.63 -9.54
N GLU A 414 18.36 -21.41 -10.32
CA GLU A 414 17.79 -22.44 -11.19
C GLU A 414 17.05 -23.46 -10.34
N ASP A 415 15.87 -23.91 -10.79
CA ASP A 415 14.98 -24.79 -10.02
C ASP A 415 15.75 -25.91 -9.33
N GLN A 416 15.63 -26.01 -7.99
CA GLN A 416 15.85 -27.24 -7.23
C GLN A 416 14.56 -28.04 -7.16
#